data_d0db68a97cf9ca4fe0816e26b1b43213
#
_entry.id   d0db68a97cf9ca4fe0816e26b1b43213
#
_cell.length_a   1.000
_cell.length_b   1.000
_cell.length_c   1.000
_cell.angle_alpha   90.00
_cell.angle_beta   90.00
_cell.angle_gamma   90.00
#
_symmetry.space_group_name_H-M   'P 1'
#
loop_
_entity.id
_entity.type
_entity.pdbx_description
1 polymer ?
#
loop_
_entity_poly.entity_id
_entity_poly.type
_entity_poly.pdbx_seq_one_letter_code
_entity_poly.pdbx_strand_id
1 'polypeptide(L)'
;MKQTLKKHLINLRGQRLKEKFLVLESDDWGAIRIPNLQVRDWLYEKRYTQKKDPFSRYDTLESENDYEALFEVLNRFKDFRGNHPILTANFIMNNPDFDQIKSNDFKKYYSQHFTETYKSYYDSQKTEEILKEGVKKNLIKPQFHGAEHLNVIKWMKYLKDENSSFRKVFDFKCYAIDDLNPNNRRGNLMAAYDYDTNEELEYIRQSITLGVKQFEETFGFKPKTTIAPCYVWNHEVEQIMKENEINFFQGSYVQNIPSINASF
;
A
#
# COMPACT_ATOMS: atom_id res chain seq x y z
N MET A 1 17.23 17.28 21.18
CA MET A 1 18.45 17.90 20.66
C MET A 1 19.27 16.97 19.76
N LYS A 2 19.70 15.75 20.18
CA LYS A 2 20.48 14.81 19.32
C LYS A 2 19.78 14.40 18.01
N GLN A 3 18.47 14.13 18.01
CA GLN A 3 17.71 13.77 16.79
C GLN A 3 17.62 14.93 15.79
N THR A 4 17.42 16.15 16.28
CA THR A 4 17.35 17.35 15.44
C THR A 4 18.69 17.61 14.75
N LEU A 5 19.80 17.48 15.49
CA LEU A 5 21.13 17.63 14.92
C LEU A 5 21.44 16.58 13.86
N LYS A 6 21.05 15.30 14.09
CA LYS A 6 21.20 14.21 13.11
C LYS A 6 20.43 14.51 11.81
N LYS A 7 19.17 15.00 11.91
CA LYS A 7 18.39 15.42 10.74
C LYS A 7 19.06 16.54 9.95
N HIS A 8 19.60 17.55 10.62
CA HIS A 8 20.33 18.63 9.95
C HIS A 8 21.60 18.15 9.23
N LEU A 9 22.35 17.24 9.85
CA LEU A 9 23.54 16.64 9.23
C LEU A 9 23.21 15.81 7.98
N ILE A 10 22.11 15.06 8.00
CA ILE A 10 21.64 14.33 6.82
C ILE A 10 21.27 15.30 5.70
N ASN A 11 20.51 16.36 6.03
CA ASN A 11 20.08 17.37 5.06
C ASN A 11 21.23 18.18 4.44
N LEU A 12 22.40 18.24 5.09
CA LEU A 12 23.58 18.91 4.50
C LEU A 12 24.09 18.23 3.22
N ARG A 13 23.83 16.92 3.06
CA ARG A 13 24.22 16.14 1.87
C ARG A 13 23.16 16.16 0.77
N GLY A 14 21.97 16.68 1.06
CA GLY A 14 20.86 16.76 0.10
C GLY A 14 21.10 17.84 -0.96
N GLN A 15 20.48 17.63 -2.13
CA GLN A 15 20.45 18.65 -3.17
C GLN A 15 19.68 19.88 -2.69
N ARG A 16 20.21 21.06 -2.89
CA ARG A 16 19.55 22.32 -2.55
C ARG A 16 18.72 22.81 -3.73
N LEU A 17 17.44 23.01 -3.49
CA LEU A 17 16.53 23.61 -4.45
C LEU A 17 16.50 25.13 -4.23
N LYS A 18 16.41 25.88 -5.32
CA LYS A 18 16.27 27.36 -5.27
C LYS A 18 14.86 27.78 -4.89
N GLU A 19 13.88 26.97 -5.26
CA GLU A 19 12.46 27.20 -4.99
C GLU A 19 11.98 26.34 -3.82
N LYS A 20 10.92 26.76 -3.17
CA LYS A 20 10.22 25.98 -2.15
C LYS A 20 9.11 25.17 -2.80
N PHE A 21 9.10 23.86 -2.55
CA PHE A 21 8.06 22.96 -3.01
C PHE A 21 7.28 22.44 -1.79
N LEU A 22 5.97 22.38 -1.92
CA LEU A 22 5.08 21.63 -1.03
C LEU A 22 4.62 20.39 -1.79
N VAL A 23 4.97 19.22 -1.28
CA VAL A 23 4.51 17.93 -1.80
C VAL A 23 3.38 17.44 -0.91
N LEU A 24 2.22 17.17 -1.51
CA LEU A 24 1.09 16.53 -0.85
C LEU A 24 1.04 15.09 -1.34
N GLU A 25 1.15 14.15 -0.42
CA GLU A 25 1.23 12.74 -0.73
C GLU A 25 0.54 11.90 0.34
N SER A 26 -0.09 10.80 -0.09
CA SER A 26 -0.77 9.85 0.79
C SER A 26 -0.67 8.43 0.23
N ASP A 27 -0.39 7.47 1.10
CA ASP A 27 -0.21 6.06 0.76
C ASP A 27 -1.51 5.26 0.92
N ASP A 28 -1.48 4.03 0.41
CA ASP A 28 -2.46 2.96 0.65
C ASP A 28 -3.85 3.15 0.00
N TRP A 29 -3.97 4.07 -0.96
CA TRP A 29 -5.22 4.24 -1.73
C TRP A 29 -5.61 2.94 -2.44
N GLY A 30 -6.90 2.63 -2.45
CA GLY A 30 -7.45 1.40 -3.01
C GLY A 30 -7.33 0.18 -2.09
N ALA A 31 -6.58 0.25 -1.00
CA ALA A 31 -6.43 -0.86 -0.05
C ALA A 31 -7.46 -0.80 1.07
N ILE A 32 -7.93 -1.97 1.50
CA ILE A 32 -8.71 -2.13 2.73
C ILE A 32 -8.17 -3.29 3.53
N ARG A 33 -7.62 -3.01 4.70
CA ARG A 33 -6.96 -3.99 5.57
C ARG A 33 -7.86 -4.47 6.70
N ILE A 34 -8.74 -3.58 7.17
CA ILE A 34 -9.72 -3.79 8.23
C ILE A 34 -11.07 -3.29 7.72
N PRO A 35 -12.09 -4.14 7.59
CA PRO A 35 -13.29 -3.79 6.83
C PRO A 35 -14.19 -2.75 7.50
N ASN A 36 -14.15 -2.62 8.82
CA ASN A 36 -14.98 -1.65 9.55
C ASN A 36 -14.53 -1.45 11.00
N LEU A 37 -15.13 -0.46 11.65
CA LEU A 37 -14.82 -0.10 13.04
C LEU A 37 -15.13 -1.23 14.05
N GLN A 38 -16.14 -2.05 13.80
CA GLN A 38 -16.53 -3.15 14.68
C GLN A 38 -15.45 -4.23 14.69
N VAL A 39 -14.94 -4.60 13.52
CA VAL A 39 -13.81 -5.54 13.40
C VAL A 39 -12.57 -4.94 14.03
N ARG A 40 -12.27 -3.67 13.79
CA ARG A 40 -11.14 -2.98 14.42
C ARG A 40 -11.20 -3.05 15.94
N ASP A 41 -12.33 -2.70 16.53
CA ASP A 41 -12.49 -2.68 17.98
C ASP A 41 -12.40 -4.09 18.58
N TRP A 42 -12.91 -5.09 17.86
CA TRP A 42 -12.73 -6.50 18.21
C TRP A 42 -11.24 -6.92 18.18
N LEU A 43 -10.49 -6.50 17.13
CA LEU A 43 -9.04 -6.77 17.03
C LEU A 43 -8.27 -6.17 18.22
N TYR A 44 -8.65 -4.97 18.67
CA TYR A 44 -8.05 -4.33 19.86
C TYR A 44 -8.38 -5.10 21.13
N GLU A 45 -9.62 -5.53 21.30
CA GLU A 45 -10.06 -6.33 22.47
C GLU A 45 -9.28 -7.65 22.55
N LYS A 46 -9.14 -8.32 21.41
CA LYS A 46 -8.41 -9.60 21.30
C LYS A 46 -6.88 -9.44 21.22
N ARG A 47 -6.38 -8.22 21.21
CA ARG A 47 -4.95 -7.88 21.12
C ARG A 47 -4.24 -8.37 19.85
N TYR A 48 -4.98 -8.47 18.74
CA TYR A 48 -4.40 -8.75 17.43
C TYR A 48 -3.67 -7.55 16.83
N THR A 49 -3.99 -6.33 17.27
CA THR A 49 -3.28 -5.10 16.94
C THR A 49 -3.40 -4.10 18.08
N GLN A 50 -2.66 -3.00 18.03
CA GLN A 50 -2.57 -2.03 19.13
C GLN A 50 -3.36 -0.76 18.81
N LYS A 51 -4.12 -0.24 19.79
CA LYS A 51 -4.89 1.03 19.66
C LYS A 51 -4.03 2.25 19.28
N LYS A 52 -2.72 2.21 19.57
CA LYS A 52 -1.78 3.29 19.24
C LYS A 52 -1.24 3.20 17.81
N ASP A 53 -1.47 2.07 17.11
CA ASP A 53 -1.06 1.92 15.73
C ASP A 53 -1.94 2.83 14.85
N PRO A 54 -1.36 3.83 14.17
CA PRO A 54 -2.12 4.77 13.36
C PRO A 54 -2.75 4.11 12.14
N PHE A 55 -2.12 3.07 11.60
CA PHE A 55 -2.61 2.39 10.39
C PHE A 55 -3.91 1.63 10.68
N SER A 56 -3.95 0.80 11.74
CA SER A 56 -5.18 0.10 12.12
C SER A 56 -6.27 1.04 12.63
N ARG A 57 -5.88 2.19 13.21
CA ARG A 57 -6.82 3.15 13.79
C ARG A 57 -7.64 3.89 12.74
N TYR A 58 -7.02 4.22 11.61
CA TYR A 58 -7.60 5.08 10.58
C TYR A 58 -7.81 4.36 9.25
N ASP A 59 -7.54 3.05 9.21
CA ASP A 59 -7.74 2.26 8.01
C ASP A 59 -9.20 2.30 7.56
N THR A 60 -9.41 2.66 6.31
CA THR A 60 -10.71 2.65 5.65
C THR A 60 -10.50 2.68 4.15
N LEU A 61 -11.44 2.12 3.41
CA LEU A 61 -11.49 2.31 1.96
C LEU A 61 -12.08 3.70 1.66
N GLU A 62 -11.46 4.47 0.81
CA GLU A 62 -11.96 5.78 0.42
C GLU A 62 -13.30 5.70 -0.32
N SER A 63 -14.22 6.57 0.06
CA SER A 63 -15.57 6.66 -0.51
C SER A 63 -15.72 7.82 -1.51
N GLU A 64 -16.85 7.88 -2.20
CA GLU A 64 -17.22 9.03 -3.03
C GLU A 64 -17.18 10.34 -2.22
N ASN A 65 -17.69 10.35 -0.99
CA ASN A 65 -17.70 11.52 -0.13
C ASN A 65 -16.28 11.98 0.26
N ASP A 66 -15.36 11.03 0.46
CA ASP A 66 -13.95 11.35 0.78
C ASP A 66 -13.28 12.04 -0.40
N TYR A 67 -13.50 11.55 -1.63
CA TYR A 67 -12.99 12.20 -2.84
C TYR A 67 -13.59 13.58 -3.05
N GLU A 68 -14.90 13.72 -2.92
CA GLU A 68 -15.59 15.01 -3.06
C GLU A 68 -15.07 16.04 -2.05
N ALA A 69 -14.96 15.66 -0.77
CA ALA A 69 -14.43 16.52 0.28
C ALA A 69 -12.97 16.91 0.00
N LEU A 70 -12.13 15.96 -0.44
CA LEU A 70 -10.75 16.24 -0.83
C LEU A 70 -10.69 17.24 -1.99
N PHE A 71 -11.47 17.03 -3.04
CA PHE A 71 -11.47 17.91 -4.22
C PHE A 71 -11.98 19.29 -3.88
N GLU A 72 -12.98 19.40 -3.01
CA GLU A 72 -13.45 20.70 -2.51
C GLU A 72 -12.30 21.46 -1.82
N VAL A 73 -11.54 20.80 -0.94
CA VAL A 73 -10.40 21.41 -0.27
C VAL A 73 -9.32 21.82 -1.26
N LEU A 74 -8.91 20.94 -2.17
CA LEU A 74 -7.86 21.22 -3.14
C LEU A 74 -8.25 22.42 -4.06
N ASN A 75 -9.51 22.52 -4.46
CA ASN A 75 -10.00 23.60 -5.30
C ASN A 75 -10.07 24.98 -4.60
N ARG A 76 -10.00 25.04 -3.28
CA ARG A 76 -10.00 26.32 -2.52
C ARG A 76 -8.66 27.05 -2.59
N PHE A 77 -7.58 26.35 -2.89
CA PHE A 77 -6.23 26.90 -2.85
C PHE A 77 -5.64 27.00 -4.27
N LYS A 78 -4.79 27.99 -4.46
CA LYS A 78 -4.01 28.18 -5.68
C LYS A 78 -2.61 28.67 -5.33
N ASP A 79 -1.64 28.24 -6.10
CA ASP A 79 -0.29 28.81 -6.06
C ASP A 79 -0.27 30.21 -6.73
N PHE A 80 0.92 30.83 -6.71
CA PHE A 80 1.11 32.15 -7.34
C PHE A 80 0.98 32.13 -8.88
N ARG A 81 0.95 30.94 -9.50
CA ARG A 81 0.72 30.74 -10.95
C ARG A 81 -0.75 30.44 -11.26
N GLY A 82 -1.59 30.33 -10.23
CA GLY A 82 -3.01 30.03 -10.37
C GLY A 82 -3.34 28.54 -10.44
N ASN A 83 -2.39 27.63 -10.18
CA ASN A 83 -2.61 26.19 -10.19
C ASN A 83 -3.14 25.71 -8.84
N HIS A 84 -4.07 24.78 -8.87
CA HIS A 84 -4.52 24.07 -7.67
C HIS A 84 -3.44 23.07 -7.19
N PRO A 85 -3.37 22.80 -5.87
CA PRO A 85 -2.53 21.73 -5.36
C PRO A 85 -2.98 20.38 -5.90
N ILE A 86 -2.02 19.49 -6.13
CA ILE A 86 -2.24 18.12 -6.62
C ILE A 86 -1.83 17.17 -5.51
N LEU A 87 -2.69 16.21 -5.15
CA LEU A 87 -2.34 15.13 -4.25
C LEU A 87 -1.72 13.98 -5.06
N THR A 88 -0.51 13.56 -4.70
CA THR A 88 0.03 12.27 -5.14
C THR A 88 -0.60 11.18 -4.29
N ALA A 89 -1.39 10.32 -4.92
CA ALA A 89 -2.06 9.19 -4.28
C ALA A 89 -1.37 7.89 -4.67
N ASN A 90 -0.81 7.18 -3.68
CA ASN A 90 -0.06 5.95 -3.89
C ASN A 90 -1.03 4.76 -3.84
N PHE A 91 -1.34 4.17 -5.00
CA PHE A 91 -2.36 3.15 -5.17
C PHE A 91 -1.82 1.74 -5.02
N ILE A 92 -2.54 0.95 -4.24
CA ILE A 92 -2.51 -0.50 -4.21
C ILE A 92 -3.57 -1.02 -5.18
N MET A 93 -3.17 -1.88 -6.11
CA MET A 93 -4.05 -2.29 -7.21
C MET A 93 -5.06 -3.37 -6.80
N ASN A 94 -4.73 -4.20 -5.80
CA ASN A 94 -5.54 -5.35 -5.45
C ASN A 94 -5.71 -5.53 -3.94
N ASN A 95 -6.87 -6.06 -3.56
CA ASN A 95 -7.15 -6.58 -2.23
C ASN A 95 -7.33 -8.11 -2.28
N PRO A 96 -7.12 -8.86 -1.18
CA PRO A 96 -7.42 -10.29 -1.14
C PRO A 96 -8.90 -10.56 -1.41
N ASP A 97 -9.19 -11.51 -2.29
CA ASP A 97 -10.54 -12.05 -2.46
C ASP A 97 -10.78 -13.17 -1.44
N PHE A 98 -11.24 -12.79 -0.27
CA PHE A 98 -11.44 -13.69 0.87
C PHE A 98 -12.41 -14.83 0.54
N ASP A 99 -13.45 -14.57 -0.24
CA ASP A 99 -14.48 -15.56 -0.55
C ASP A 99 -13.91 -16.62 -1.52
N GLN A 100 -13.17 -16.23 -2.55
CA GLN A 100 -12.50 -17.18 -3.44
C GLN A 100 -11.37 -17.95 -2.76
N ILE A 101 -10.55 -17.30 -1.92
CA ILE A 101 -9.50 -17.98 -1.15
C ILE A 101 -10.09 -19.05 -0.26
N LYS A 102 -11.19 -18.74 0.46
CA LYS A 102 -11.88 -19.68 1.33
C LYS A 102 -12.52 -20.84 0.56
N SER A 103 -13.17 -20.56 -0.56
CA SER A 103 -13.81 -21.59 -1.40
C SER A 103 -12.78 -22.57 -2.00
N ASN A 104 -11.54 -22.16 -2.11
CA ASN A 104 -10.41 -23.01 -2.58
C ASN A 104 -9.62 -23.66 -1.43
N ASP A 105 -10.18 -23.77 -0.23
CA ASP A 105 -9.54 -24.34 0.96
C ASP A 105 -8.15 -23.75 1.26
N PHE A 106 -7.95 -22.44 1.02
CA PHE A 106 -6.68 -21.72 1.24
C PHE A 106 -5.48 -22.30 0.45
N LYS A 107 -5.73 -23.01 -0.65
CA LYS A 107 -4.67 -23.61 -1.48
C LYS A 107 -4.02 -22.61 -2.42
N LYS A 108 -4.80 -21.61 -2.87
CA LYS A 108 -4.37 -20.60 -3.83
C LYS A 108 -4.82 -19.21 -3.39
N TYR A 109 -3.98 -18.23 -3.62
CA TYR A 109 -4.32 -16.82 -3.47
C TYR A 109 -5.16 -16.34 -4.64
N TYR A 110 -6.17 -15.55 -4.32
CA TYR A 110 -6.99 -14.80 -5.27
C TYR A 110 -7.05 -13.35 -4.84
N SER A 111 -7.00 -12.44 -5.78
CA SER A 111 -7.12 -11.01 -5.54
C SER A 111 -8.26 -10.41 -6.33
N GLN A 112 -8.76 -9.31 -5.83
CA GLN A 112 -9.79 -8.48 -6.43
C GLN A 112 -9.21 -7.09 -6.69
N HIS A 113 -9.38 -6.57 -7.91
CA HIS A 113 -8.94 -5.22 -8.24
C HIS A 113 -9.64 -4.18 -7.35
N PHE A 114 -8.96 -3.11 -6.99
CA PHE A 114 -9.50 -2.13 -6.04
C PHE A 114 -10.82 -1.48 -6.51
N THR A 115 -11.01 -1.30 -7.82
CA THR A 115 -12.28 -0.78 -8.35
C THR A 115 -13.45 -1.75 -8.15
N GLU A 116 -13.19 -3.07 -8.22
CA GLU A 116 -14.18 -4.07 -7.87
C GLU A 116 -14.42 -4.10 -6.35
N THR A 117 -13.38 -3.80 -5.56
CA THR A 117 -13.53 -3.64 -4.11
C THR A 117 -14.46 -2.45 -3.79
N TYR A 118 -14.33 -1.30 -4.48
CA TYR A 118 -15.28 -0.19 -4.34
C TYR A 118 -16.72 -0.64 -4.60
N LYS A 119 -16.96 -1.34 -5.72
CA LYS A 119 -18.30 -1.81 -6.10
C LYS A 119 -18.88 -2.75 -5.06
N SER A 120 -18.10 -3.73 -4.60
CA SER A 120 -18.57 -4.72 -3.63
C SER A 120 -18.74 -4.14 -2.21
N TYR A 121 -17.96 -3.12 -1.86
CA TYR A 121 -17.97 -2.53 -0.52
C TYR A 121 -19.05 -1.45 -0.36
N TYR A 122 -19.26 -0.63 -1.39
CA TYR A 122 -20.20 0.49 -1.36
C TYR A 122 -21.49 0.25 -2.15
N ASP A 123 -21.61 -0.88 -2.86
CA ASP A 123 -22.70 -1.16 -3.81
C ASP A 123 -22.89 -0.02 -4.83
N SER A 124 -21.76 0.55 -5.28
CA SER A 124 -21.73 1.76 -6.14
C SER A 124 -20.53 1.75 -7.08
N GLN A 125 -20.71 2.30 -8.26
CA GLN A 125 -19.63 2.58 -9.22
C GLN A 125 -19.12 4.03 -9.14
N LYS A 126 -19.80 4.90 -8.39
CA LYS A 126 -19.51 6.33 -8.35
C LYS A 126 -18.12 6.65 -7.81
N THR A 127 -17.60 5.86 -6.84
CA THR A 127 -16.26 6.09 -6.28
C THR A 127 -15.19 6.04 -7.37
N GLU A 128 -15.24 5.05 -8.26
CA GLU A 128 -14.32 4.94 -9.40
C GLU A 128 -14.50 6.11 -10.40
N GLU A 129 -15.73 6.51 -10.68
CA GLU A 129 -16.03 7.61 -11.60
C GLU A 129 -15.45 8.94 -11.07
N ILE A 130 -15.65 9.24 -9.77
CA ILE A 130 -15.14 10.46 -9.12
C ILE A 130 -13.61 10.45 -9.09
N LEU A 131 -12.98 9.31 -8.79
CA LEU A 131 -11.53 9.17 -8.87
C LEU A 131 -11.00 9.53 -10.28
N LYS A 132 -11.59 8.93 -11.33
CA LYS A 132 -11.20 9.22 -12.72
C LYS A 132 -11.39 10.69 -13.09
N GLU A 133 -12.45 11.32 -12.60
CA GLU A 133 -12.68 12.75 -12.77
C GLU A 133 -11.58 13.59 -12.09
N GLY A 134 -11.20 13.25 -10.86
CA GLY A 134 -10.13 13.90 -10.11
C GLY A 134 -8.77 13.79 -10.81
N VAL A 135 -8.46 12.63 -11.38
CA VAL A 135 -7.26 12.43 -12.20
C VAL A 135 -7.30 13.29 -13.46
N LYS A 136 -8.43 13.32 -14.17
CA LYS A 136 -8.63 14.15 -15.37
C LYS A 136 -8.51 15.65 -15.09
N LYS A 137 -8.96 16.10 -13.91
CA LYS A 137 -8.86 17.49 -13.46
C LYS A 137 -7.49 17.85 -12.86
N ASN A 138 -6.52 16.92 -12.82
CA ASN A 138 -5.22 17.07 -12.16
C ASN A 138 -5.33 17.45 -10.67
N LEU A 139 -6.32 16.97 -9.95
CA LEU A 139 -6.43 17.09 -8.50
C LEU A 139 -5.74 15.91 -7.79
N ILE A 140 -5.73 14.74 -8.44
CA ILE A 140 -5.00 13.54 -8.00
C ILE A 140 -4.00 13.13 -9.08
N LYS A 141 -2.78 12.79 -8.65
CA LYS A 141 -1.76 12.14 -9.45
C LYS A 141 -1.53 10.74 -8.90
N PRO A 142 -2.05 9.69 -9.56
CA PRO A 142 -1.78 8.32 -9.15
C PRO A 142 -0.30 7.98 -9.26
N GLN A 143 0.22 7.27 -8.25
CA GLN A 143 1.53 6.65 -8.23
C GLN A 143 1.36 5.17 -7.83
N PHE A 144 2.21 4.30 -8.37
CA PHE A 144 2.16 2.87 -8.08
C PHE A 144 2.77 2.57 -6.70
N HIS A 145 2.00 1.89 -5.84
CA HIS A 145 2.46 1.49 -4.51
C HIS A 145 2.59 -0.04 -4.35
N GLY A 146 2.15 -0.79 -5.35
CA GLY A 146 2.22 -2.24 -5.39
C GLY A 146 0.93 -2.86 -5.94
N ALA A 147 1.02 -4.14 -6.28
CA ALA A 147 -0.21 -4.89 -6.58
C ALA A 147 -0.99 -5.13 -5.28
N GLU A 148 -0.32 -5.59 -4.23
CA GLU A 148 -0.87 -5.75 -2.87
C GLU A 148 0.03 -5.04 -1.84
N HIS A 149 -0.56 -4.62 -0.70
CA HIS A 149 0.18 -4.21 0.49
C HIS A 149 0.25 -5.35 1.51
N LEU A 150 0.59 -6.53 1.02
CA LEU A 150 0.60 -7.78 1.78
C LEU A 150 1.70 -8.71 1.26
N ASN A 151 2.46 -9.30 2.16
CA ASN A 151 3.33 -10.44 1.82
C ASN A 151 2.48 -11.69 1.63
N VAL A 152 1.99 -11.86 0.41
CA VAL A 152 0.98 -12.87 0.05
C VAL A 152 1.47 -14.28 0.35
N ILE A 153 2.72 -14.61 0.02
CA ILE A 153 3.22 -15.98 0.20
C ILE A 153 3.32 -16.33 1.68
N LYS A 154 3.85 -15.44 2.50
CA LYS A 154 3.90 -15.66 3.95
C LYS A 154 2.49 -15.75 4.53
N TRP A 155 1.58 -14.87 4.12
CA TRP A 155 0.19 -14.90 4.57
C TRP A 155 -0.51 -16.22 4.22
N MET A 156 -0.38 -16.69 2.98
CA MET A 156 -0.95 -17.98 2.56
C MET A 156 -0.36 -19.17 3.33
N LYS A 157 0.92 -19.12 3.75
CA LYS A 157 1.50 -20.14 4.64
C LYS A 157 0.77 -20.13 6.00
N TYR A 158 0.53 -18.95 6.59
CA TYR A 158 -0.22 -18.84 7.85
C TYR A 158 -1.67 -19.28 7.73
N LEU A 159 -2.33 -19.04 6.60
CA LEU A 159 -3.72 -19.44 6.40
C LEU A 159 -3.92 -20.95 6.34
N LYS A 160 -2.89 -21.74 6.06
CA LYS A 160 -2.93 -23.22 6.08
C LYS A 160 -2.93 -23.78 7.50
N ASP A 161 -2.47 -23.00 8.48
CA ASP A 161 -2.52 -23.36 9.90
C ASP A 161 -3.79 -22.79 10.54
N GLU A 162 -4.74 -23.66 10.88
CA GLU A 162 -6.01 -23.27 11.51
C GLU A 162 -5.84 -22.58 12.87
N ASN A 163 -4.71 -22.78 13.53
CA ASN A 163 -4.39 -22.19 14.82
C ASN A 163 -3.74 -20.80 14.69
N SER A 164 -3.30 -20.42 13.50
CA SER A 164 -2.65 -19.12 13.29
C SER A 164 -3.59 -17.95 13.57
N SER A 165 -3.04 -16.84 14.02
CA SER A 165 -3.80 -15.61 14.24
C SER A 165 -4.41 -15.09 12.94
N PHE A 166 -3.69 -15.18 11.82
CA PHE A 166 -4.19 -14.77 10.50
C PHE A 166 -5.38 -15.61 10.04
N ARG A 167 -5.36 -16.93 10.31
CA ARG A 167 -6.49 -17.81 9.99
C ARG A 167 -7.73 -17.47 10.82
N LYS A 168 -7.57 -17.13 12.10
CA LYS A 168 -8.67 -16.77 13.00
C LYS A 168 -9.34 -15.44 12.62
N VAL A 169 -8.60 -14.49 12.06
CA VAL A 169 -9.16 -13.19 11.65
C VAL A 169 -9.64 -13.18 10.20
N PHE A 170 -9.37 -14.24 9.44
CA PHE A 170 -9.68 -14.31 8.01
C PHE A 170 -11.17 -14.13 7.71
N ASP A 171 -12.04 -14.75 8.51
CA ASP A 171 -13.50 -14.68 8.31
C ASP A 171 -14.07 -13.28 8.59
N PHE A 172 -13.30 -12.41 9.22
CA PHE A 172 -13.62 -10.99 9.37
C PHE A 172 -13.13 -10.14 8.20
N LYS A 173 -12.61 -10.76 7.13
CA LYS A 173 -12.02 -10.09 5.95
C LYS A 173 -10.91 -9.10 6.33
N CYS A 174 -10.07 -9.50 7.29
CA CYS A 174 -8.96 -8.70 7.81
C CYS A 174 -7.63 -9.44 7.64
N TYR A 175 -6.57 -8.71 7.29
CA TYR A 175 -5.20 -9.25 7.20
C TYR A 175 -4.16 -8.39 7.92
N ALA A 176 -4.51 -7.18 8.36
CA ALA A 176 -3.60 -6.27 9.02
C ALA A 176 -3.58 -6.50 10.54
N ILE A 177 -2.89 -7.53 10.97
CA ILE A 177 -2.67 -7.86 12.38
C ILE A 177 -1.17 -7.99 12.69
N ASP A 178 -0.83 -7.86 13.97
CA ASP A 178 0.53 -8.10 14.44
C ASP A 178 0.85 -9.61 14.35
N ASP A 179 2.00 -9.94 13.78
CA ASP A 179 2.52 -11.30 13.78
C ASP A 179 3.29 -11.54 15.08
N LEU A 180 2.79 -12.45 15.89
CA LEU A 180 3.40 -12.82 17.16
C LEU A 180 4.59 -13.78 17.00
N ASN A 181 4.90 -14.22 15.78
CA ASN A 181 6.05 -15.07 15.51
C ASN A 181 7.35 -14.28 15.73
N PRO A 182 8.20 -14.66 16.69
CA PRO A 182 9.44 -13.94 16.98
C PRO A 182 10.45 -13.94 15.83
N ASN A 183 10.29 -14.85 14.86
CA ASN A 183 11.14 -14.91 13.66
C ASN A 183 10.69 -13.92 12.58
N ASN A 184 9.50 -13.34 12.68
CA ASN A 184 9.08 -12.29 11.77
C ASN A 184 9.61 -10.93 12.23
N ARG A 185 10.74 -10.52 11.68
CA ARG A 185 11.40 -9.24 12.01
C ARG A 185 10.58 -8.01 11.64
N ARG A 186 9.58 -8.15 10.80
CA ARG A 186 8.69 -7.05 10.41
C ARG A 186 7.56 -6.82 11.41
N GLY A 187 7.24 -7.82 12.24
CA GLY A 187 6.16 -7.75 13.22
C GLY A 187 4.76 -7.78 12.60
N ASN A 188 4.65 -7.82 11.28
CA ASN A 188 3.41 -7.97 10.50
C ASN A 188 3.74 -8.50 9.11
N LEU A 189 2.74 -8.57 8.22
CA LEU A 189 2.90 -9.05 6.84
C LEU A 189 2.69 -7.94 5.79
N MET A 190 2.85 -6.67 6.16
CA MET A 190 2.58 -5.55 5.25
C MET A 190 3.70 -5.28 4.25
N ALA A 191 4.91 -5.81 4.46
CA ALA A 191 6.04 -5.64 3.55
C ALA A 191 5.91 -6.57 2.33
N ALA A 192 5.17 -6.16 1.32
CA ALA A 192 4.86 -6.97 0.14
C ALA A 192 6.11 -7.48 -0.61
N TYR A 193 7.21 -6.73 -0.58
CA TYR A 193 8.45 -7.07 -1.28
C TYR A 193 9.53 -7.68 -0.36
N ASP A 194 9.16 -8.05 0.88
CA ASP A 194 10.03 -8.85 1.74
C ASP A 194 9.96 -10.32 1.33
N TYR A 195 11.12 -10.97 1.19
CA TYR A 195 11.21 -12.37 0.76
C TYR A 195 12.40 -13.09 1.38
N ASP A 196 12.30 -14.41 1.49
CA ASP A 196 13.31 -15.29 2.05
C ASP A 196 13.89 -16.27 1.00
N THR A 197 13.18 -16.48 -0.13
CA THR A 197 13.57 -17.43 -1.17
C THR A 197 13.43 -16.86 -2.58
N ASN A 198 14.07 -17.49 -3.56
CA ASN A 198 13.95 -17.11 -4.97
C ASN A 198 12.54 -17.35 -5.53
N GLU A 199 11.81 -18.33 -5.03
CA GLU A 199 10.42 -18.60 -5.41
C GLU A 199 9.51 -17.46 -4.95
N GLU A 200 9.77 -16.91 -3.77
CA GLU A 200 9.06 -15.72 -3.26
C GLU A 200 9.38 -14.48 -4.10
N LEU A 201 10.64 -14.30 -4.53
CA LEU A 201 11.03 -13.23 -5.44
C LEU A 201 10.35 -13.36 -6.82
N GLU A 202 10.21 -14.58 -7.34
CA GLU A 202 9.51 -14.80 -8.61
C GLU A 202 8.02 -14.45 -8.49
N TYR A 203 7.38 -14.76 -7.36
CA TYR A 203 6.02 -14.28 -7.09
C TYR A 203 5.95 -12.75 -7.08
N ILE A 204 6.89 -12.08 -6.42
CA ILE A 204 6.97 -10.61 -6.39
C ILE A 204 7.10 -10.05 -7.82
N ARG A 205 7.91 -10.68 -8.68
CA ARG A 205 8.02 -10.31 -10.11
C ARG A 205 6.68 -10.35 -10.81
N GLN A 206 5.94 -11.45 -10.65
CA GLN A 206 4.62 -11.63 -11.26
C GLN A 206 3.61 -10.62 -10.73
N SER A 207 3.60 -10.39 -9.41
CA SER A 207 2.74 -9.42 -8.74
C SER A 207 3.01 -8.00 -9.24
N ILE A 208 4.27 -7.56 -9.29
CA ILE A 208 4.64 -6.23 -9.82
C ILE A 208 4.19 -6.08 -11.27
N THR A 209 4.49 -7.07 -12.13
CA THR A 209 4.13 -7.02 -13.55
C THR A 209 2.61 -6.93 -13.75
N LEU A 210 1.84 -7.73 -12.99
CA LEU A 210 0.38 -7.64 -13.01
C LEU A 210 -0.11 -6.28 -12.52
N GLY A 211 0.40 -5.80 -11.40
CA GLY A 211 -0.02 -4.52 -10.82
C GLY A 211 0.28 -3.33 -11.72
N VAL A 212 1.44 -3.30 -12.39
CA VAL A 212 1.78 -2.25 -13.36
C VAL A 212 0.83 -2.27 -14.57
N LYS A 213 0.50 -3.46 -15.07
CA LYS A 213 -0.48 -3.60 -16.16
C LYS A 213 -1.87 -3.07 -15.73
N GLN A 214 -2.34 -3.47 -14.54
CA GLN A 214 -3.61 -2.99 -13.98
C GLN A 214 -3.61 -1.48 -13.77
N PHE A 215 -2.50 -0.92 -13.31
CA PHE A 215 -2.34 0.52 -13.15
C PHE A 215 -2.50 1.25 -14.49
N GLU A 216 -1.83 0.77 -15.55
CA GLU A 216 -1.94 1.35 -16.89
C GLU A 216 -3.39 1.25 -17.44
N GLU A 217 -4.03 0.09 -17.26
CA GLU A 217 -5.43 -0.12 -17.66
C GLU A 217 -6.41 0.81 -16.93
N THR A 218 -6.15 1.08 -15.64
CA THR A 218 -7.02 1.92 -14.81
C THR A 218 -6.86 3.41 -15.07
N PHE A 219 -5.61 3.88 -15.19
CA PHE A 219 -5.30 5.31 -15.24
C PHE A 219 -4.90 5.82 -16.63
N GLY A 220 -4.73 4.92 -17.61
CA GLY A 220 -4.42 5.27 -19.00
C GLY A 220 -2.96 5.68 -19.24
N PHE A 221 -2.06 5.44 -18.26
CA PHE A 221 -0.62 5.70 -18.42
C PHE A 221 0.20 4.74 -17.53
N LYS A 222 1.43 4.46 -17.97
CA LYS A 222 2.37 3.63 -17.19
C LYS A 222 2.95 4.40 -15.99
N PRO A 223 3.05 3.78 -14.82
CA PRO A 223 3.71 4.39 -13.67
C PRO A 223 5.21 4.56 -13.96
N LYS A 224 5.78 5.69 -13.58
CA LYS A 224 7.24 5.96 -13.68
C LYS A 224 7.91 5.98 -12.32
N THR A 225 7.13 6.12 -11.28
CA THR A 225 7.57 6.24 -9.90
C THR A 225 6.84 5.23 -9.04
N THR A 226 7.47 4.82 -7.94
CA THR A 226 6.87 3.93 -6.94
C THR A 226 7.37 4.29 -5.54
N ILE A 227 6.57 3.97 -4.55
CA ILE A 227 6.99 3.80 -3.16
C ILE A 227 6.80 2.34 -2.79
N ALA A 228 7.84 1.68 -2.28
CA ALA A 228 7.74 0.27 -1.91
C ALA A 228 6.98 0.11 -0.58
N PRO A 229 6.04 -0.83 -0.46
CA PRO A 229 5.35 -1.12 0.80
C PRO A 229 6.33 -1.30 1.98
N CYS A 230 6.07 -0.59 3.08
CA CYS A 230 6.94 -0.55 4.26
C CYS A 230 8.40 -0.14 3.99
N TYR A 231 8.72 0.49 2.86
CA TYR A 231 10.09 0.84 2.44
C TYR A 231 11.03 -0.38 2.40
N VAL A 232 10.51 -1.55 2.02
CA VAL A 232 11.27 -2.79 1.92
C VAL A 232 11.49 -3.15 0.47
N TRP A 233 12.73 -3.06 0.00
CA TRP A 233 13.14 -3.50 -1.34
C TRP A 233 14.68 -3.65 -1.40
N ASN A 234 15.18 -4.34 -2.40
CA ASN A 234 16.60 -4.45 -2.70
C ASN A 234 16.83 -4.31 -4.21
N HIS A 235 18.06 -4.54 -4.64
CA HIS A 235 18.46 -4.41 -6.04
C HIS A 235 17.66 -5.31 -6.99
N GLU A 236 17.32 -6.54 -6.58
CA GLU A 236 16.52 -7.47 -7.37
C GLU A 236 15.12 -6.91 -7.64
N VAL A 237 14.49 -6.33 -6.62
CA VAL A 237 13.18 -5.65 -6.77
C VAL A 237 13.31 -4.40 -7.65
N GLU A 238 14.41 -3.64 -7.54
CA GLU A 238 14.68 -2.50 -8.43
C GLU A 238 14.78 -2.93 -9.90
N GLN A 239 15.44 -4.05 -10.19
CA GLN A 239 15.52 -4.58 -11.55
C GLN A 239 14.15 -4.97 -12.09
N ILE A 240 13.33 -5.65 -11.28
CA ILE A 240 11.96 -6.00 -11.66
C ILE A 240 11.13 -4.75 -11.97
N MET A 241 11.22 -3.72 -11.15
CA MET A 241 10.53 -2.45 -11.37
C MET A 241 11.00 -1.77 -12.67
N LYS A 242 12.31 -1.77 -12.91
CA LYS A 242 12.91 -1.20 -14.13
C LYS A 242 12.48 -1.95 -15.40
N GLU A 243 12.38 -3.28 -15.34
CA GLU A 243 11.84 -4.10 -16.44
C GLU A 243 10.39 -3.72 -16.77
N ASN A 244 9.63 -3.21 -15.77
CA ASN A 244 8.29 -2.68 -15.91
C ASN A 244 8.25 -1.15 -16.12
N GLU A 245 9.35 -0.54 -16.55
CA GLU A 245 9.51 0.89 -16.87
C GLU A 245 9.36 1.85 -15.67
N ILE A 246 9.38 1.36 -14.43
CA ILE A 246 9.42 2.19 -13.22
C ILE A 246 10.88 2.52 -12.92
N ASN A 247 11.24 3.81 -12.99
CA ASN A 247 12.63 4.25 -12.94
C ASN A 247 12.99 5.03 -11.66
N PHE A 248 12.00 5.39 -10.86
CA PHE A 248 12.22 6.20 -9.66
C PHE A 248 11.55 5.57 -8.45
N PHE A 249 12.33 5.39 -7.39
CA PHE A 249 11.85 4.95 -6.10
C PHE A 249 11.80 6.13 -5.13
N GLN A 250 10.65 6.33 -4.52
CA GLN A 250 10.55 7.19 -3.37
C GLN A 250 10.94 6.39 -2.13
N GLY A 251 11.92 6.87 -1.41
CA GLY A 251 12.43 6.23 -0.22
C GLY A 251 12.44 7.15 0.99
N SER A 252 12.66 6.57 2.16
CA SER A 252 13.02 7.27 3.38
C SER A 252 14.57 7.48 3.43
N TYR A 253 15.05 8.10 4.49
CA TYR A 253 16.50 8.19 4.76
C TYR A 253 17.11 6.82 5.13
N VAL A 254 16.29 5.80 5.34
CA VAL A 254 16.69 4.40 5.58
C VAL A 254 15.88 3.53 4.65
N GLN A 255 16.55 2.68 3.91
CA GLN A 255 15.96 1.59 3.13
C GLN A 255 15.98 0.32 3.99
N ASN A 256 14.86 -0.37 4.06
CA ASN A 256 14.81 -1.72 4.61
C ASN A 256 15.07 -2.72 3.49
N ILE A 257 15.87 -3.74 3.75
CA ILE A 257 16.16 -4.81 2.78
C ILE A 257 15.38 -6.09 3.12
N PRO A 258 15.02 -6.91 2.13
CA PRO A 258 14.42 -8.22 2.34
C PRO A 258 15.22 -9.12 3.27
N SER A 259 14.53 -10.10 3.89
CA SER A 259 15.13 -10.98 4.90
C SER A 259 16.27 -11.83 4.38
N ILE A 260 16.22 -12.25 3.10
CA ILE A 260 17.27 -13.03 2.44
C ILE A 260 18.65 -12.35 2.47
N ASN A 261 18.67 -11.01 2.43
CA ASN A 261 19.92 -10.23 2.42
C ASN A 261 20.38 -9.84 3.82
N ALA A 262 19.73 -10.33 4.85
CA ALA A 262 20.02 -9.99 6.24
C ALA A 262 20.80 -11.08 6.99
N SER A 263 21.39 -12.04 6.28
CA SER A 263 22.42 -12.93 6.84
C SER A 263 23.67 -12.09 7.08
N PHE A 264 23.99 -11.89 8.34
CA PHE A 264 25.23 -11.27 8.85
C PHE A 264 26.33 -12.28 8.93
#